data_ecfcde8bb5a8b646cb2429cc3de3012b
#
_entry.id   ecfcde8bb5a8b646cb2429cc3de3012b
#
_cell.length_a   1.000
_cell.length_b   1.000
_cell.length_c   1.000
_cell.angle_alpha   90.00
_cell.angle_beta   90.00
_cell.angle_gamma   90.00
#
_symmetry.space_group_name_H-M   'P 1'
#
loop_
_entity.id
_entity.type
_entity.pdbx_description
1 polymer ?
#
loop_
_entity_poly.entity_id
_entity_poly.type
_entity_poly.pdbx_seq_one_letter_code
_entity_poly.pdbx_strand_id
1 'polypeptide(L)'
;LQTTLDPGLQTLAEGILADEPSASALVAVQPSTGDVLTVANGPGSEGQQTALLGQYPPGSTFKIATSLALLRQGVTPDSSLSCPAELSVDGRKFNNASSYPAAFVGDIPLRDAFAQSCNTAFINTRDTVPQDALASAAEDLGIGVSASMGVPAFFGSVPEDAEGTAHAASMIGQGEILVSPLALAVAAASVGKGERVTPLLV
;
A
#
# COMPACT_ATOMS: atom_id res chain seq x y z
N LEU A 1 31.02 3.62 7.61
CA LEU A 1 29.70 2.99 7.49
C LEU A 1 29.56 2.42 6.08
N GLN A 2 29.18 1.18 5.95
CA GLN A 2 28.85 0.57 4.67
C GLN A 2 27.33 0.51 4.56
N THR A 3 26.78 0.91 3.42
CA THR A 3 25.34 0.86 3.16
C THR A 3 25.07 -0.04 1.95
N THR A 4 23.81 -0.45 1.78
CA THR A 4 23.32 -1.22 0.63
C THR A 4 22.96 -0.33 -0.58
N LEU A 5 23.05 1.00 -0.44
CA LEU A 5 22.72 1.93 -1.51
C LEU A 5 23.58 1.70 -2.76
N ASP A 6 22.92 1.64 -3.91
CA ASP A 6 23.58 1.66 -5.22
C ASP A 6 23.73 3.12 -5.69
N PRO A 7 24.97 3.63 -5.86
CA PRO A 7 25.19 5.03 -6.23
C PRO A 7 24.58 5.40 -7.60
N GLY A 8 24.53 4.44 -8.53
CA GLY A 8 23.96 4.68 -9.85
C GLY A 8 22.43 4.84 -9.79
N LEU A 9 21.75 3.94 -9.06
CA LEU A 9 20.31 4.03 -8.82
C LEU A 9 19.94 5.27 -8.00
N GLN A 10 20.76 5.62 -6.99
CA GLN A 10 20.53 6.82 -6.19
C GLN A 10 20.58 8.08 -7.05
N THR A 11 21.62 8.24 -7.86
CA THR A 11 21.75 9.38 -8.78
C THR A 11 20.61 9.45 -9.78
N LEU A 12 20.20 8.29 -10.34
CA LEU A 12 19.07 8.22 -11.26
C LEU A 12 17.77 8.66 -10.59
N ALA A 13 17.48 8.15 -9.40
CA ALA A 13 16.27 8.49 -8.63
C ALA A 13 16.21 9.99 -8.28
N GLU A 14 17.32 10.56 -7.83
CA GLU A 14 17.44 12.00 -7.56
C GLU A 14 17.20 12.82 -8.84
N GLY A 15 17.77 12.38 -9.97
CA GLY A 15 17.54 13.02 -11.27
C GLY A 15 16.09 12.96 -11.74
N ILE A 16 15.37 11.85 -11.50
CA ILE A 16 13.95 11.72 -11.82
C ILE A 16 13.10 12.71 -11.01
N LEU A 17 13.47 12.93 -9.74
CA LEU A 17 12.70 13.80 -8.84
C LEU A 17 13.12 15.28 -8.91
N ALA A 18 14.19 15.63 -9.66
CA ALA A 18 14.83 16.94 -9.60
C ALA A 18 13.89 18.12 -9.91
N ASP A 19 12.93 17.92 -10.81
CA ASP A 19 11.99 18.95 -11.25
C ASP A 19 10.60 18.78 -10.64
N GLU A 20 10.41 17.87 -9.68
CA GLU A 20 9.11 17.64 -9.03
C GLU A 20 8.87 18.68 -7.93
N PRO A 21 7.90 19.60 -8.12
CA PRO A 21 7.67 20.69 -7.17
C PRO A 21 6.96 20.25 -5.88
N SER A 22 6.29 19.10 -5.91
CA SER A 22 5.57 18.54 -4.76
C SER A 22 6.50 17.67 -3.91
N ALA A 23 6.14 17.46 -2.63
CA ALA A 23 6.81 16.46 -1.79
C ALA A 23 6.75 15.10 -2.47
N SER A 24 7.91 14.58 -2.83
CA SER A 24 8.04 13.34 -3.61
C SER A 24 9.17 12.48 -3.09
N ALA A 25 9.07 11.17 -3.30
CA ALA A 25 10.10 10.23 -2.90
C ALA A 25 10.14 9.02 -3.85
N LEU A 26 11.33 8.43 -3.98
CA LEU A 26 11.54 7.18 -4.68
C LEU A 26 12.38 6.25 -3.80
N VAL A 27 11.88 5.04 -3.59
CA VAL A 27 12.57 3.99 -2.84
C VAL A 27 12.61 2.72 -3.67
N ALA A 28 13.76 2.07 -3.75
CA ALA A 28 13.90 0.75 -4.35
C ALA A 28 14.45 -0.24 -3.34
N VAL A 29 13.80 -1.40 -3.24
CA VAL A 29 14.20 -2.52 -2.37
C VAL A 29 14.41 -3.75 -3.24
N GLN A 30 15.52 -4.46 -3.05
CA GLN A 30 15.79 -5.71 -3.73
C GLN A 30 14.99 -6.85 -3.07
N PRO A 31 14.04 -7.49 -3.78
CA PRO A 31 13.17 -8.48 -3.15
C PRO A 31 13.93 -9.69 -2.56
N SER A 32 14.99 -10.14 -3.22
CA SER A 32 15.73 -11.36 -2.82
C SER A 32 16.49 -11.20 -1.51
N THR A 33 17.02 -10.00 -1.21
CA THR A 33 17.90 -9.74 -0.06
C THR A 33 17.30 -8.81 0.98
N GLY A 34 16.38 -7.92 0.58
CA GLY A 34 15.88 -6.83 1.41
C GLY A 34 16.74 -5.56 1.34
N ASP A 35 17.82 -5.57 0.56
CA ASP A 35 18.69 -4.41 0.42
C ASP A 35 17.92 -3.20 -0.10
N VAL A 36 18.01 -2.09 0.62
CA VAL A 36 17.50 -0.80 0.18
C VAL A 36 18.54 -0.18 -0.75
N LEU A 37 18.24 -0.19 -2.05
CA LEU A 37 19.17 0.23 -3.10
C LEU A 37 19.15 1.73 -3.37
N THR A 38 18.04 2.41 -3.10
CA THR A 38 17.92 3.87 -3.20
C THR A 38 16.87 4.43 -2.25
N VAL A 39 17.14 5.64 -1.75
CA VAL A 39 16.25 6.44 -0.91
C VAL A 39 16.39 7.89 -1.38
N ALA A 40 15.54 8.31 -2.32
CA ALA A 40 15.58 9.65 -2.86
C ALA A 40 14.37 10.47 -2.40
N ASN A 41 14.62 11.73 -2.03
CA ASN A 41 13.58 12.72 -1.73
C ASN A 41 13.67 13.85 -2.76
N GLY A 42 12.55 14.22 -3.36
CA GLY A 42 12.49 15.35 -4.28
C GLY A 42 12.62 16.70 -3.56
N PRO A 43 12.96 17.78 -4.29
CA PRO A 43 13.16 19.12 -3.72
C PRO A 43 11.91 19.67 -3.04
N GLY A 44 10.71 19.31 -3.50
CA GLY A 44 9.44 19.67 -2.86
C GLY A 44 9.26 19.07 -1.45
N SER A 45 10.10 18.14 -1.03
CA SER A 45 10.14 17.63 0.35
C SER A 45 10.82 18.63 1.33
N GLU A 46 11.42 19.71 0.86
CA GLU A 46 12.02 20.79 1.68
C GLU A 46 12.96 20.28 2.78
N GLY A 47 13.78 19.26 2.46
CA GLY A 47 14.72 18.62 3.40
C GLY A 47 14.08 17.60 4.34
N GLN A 48 12.78 17.37 4.27
CA GLN A 48 12.12 16.30 5.03
C GLN A 48 12.50 14.92 4.47
N GLN A 49 12.62 13.94 5.36
CA GLN A 49 12.88 12.54 5.00
C GLN A 49 11.59 11.83 4.54
N THR A 50 10.97 12.35 3.49
CA THR A 50 9.69 11.87 2.94
C THR A 50 9.73 10.38 2.65
N ALA A 51 10.83 9.89 2.06
CA ALA A 51 11.01 8.49 1.68
C ALA A 51 10.93 7.53 2.88
N LEU A 52 11.55 7.90 4.01
CA LEU A 52 11.69 7.04 5.19
C LEU A 52 10.67 7.35 6.28
N LEU A 53 10.33 8.61 6.49
CA LEU A 53 9.53 9.09 7.62
C LEU A 53 8.17 9.66 7.23
N GLY A 54 7.88 9.79 5.94
CA GLY A 54 6.58 10.26 5.46
C GLY A 54 5.44 9.37 5.99
N GLN A 55 4.31 9.98 6.32
CA GLN A 55 3.12 9.31 6.82
C GLN A 55 1.93 9.69 5.97
N TYR A 56 1.61 8.85 5.01
CA TYR A 56 0.58 9.14 4.00
C TYR A 56 -0.45 8.02 3.95
N PRO A 57 -1.75 8.34 3.74
CA PRO A 57 -2.72 7.32 3.38
C PRO A 57 -2.29 6.62 2.08
N PRO A 58 -2.15 5.29 2.07
CA PRO A 58 -1.68 4.56 0.88
C PRO A 58 -2.70 4.57 -0.27
N GLY A 59 -3.97 4.82 0.03
CA GLY A 59 -5.03 4.71 -0.96
C GLY A 59 -5.05 3.34 -1.62
N SER A 60 -5.36 3.29 -2.91
CA SER A 60 -5.55 2.04 -3.65
C SER A 60 -4.32 1.13 -3.72
N THR A 61 -3.12 1.60 -3.41
CA THR A 61 -1.95 0.71 -3.30
C THR A 61 -2.10 -0.30 -2.17
N PHE A 62 -2.87 0.04 -1.12
CA PHE A 62 -3.17 -0.85 -0.01
C PHE A 62 -4.06 -2.04 -0.39
N LYS A 63 -4.75 -2.00 -1.54
CA LYS A 63 -5.54 -3.13 -2.04
C LYS A 63 -4.71 -4.40 -2.25
N ILE A 64 -3.40 -4.29 -2.31
CA ILE A 64 -2.48 -5.44 -2.27
C ILE A 64 -2.68 -6.22 -0.96
N ALA A 65 -2.66 -5.53 0.20
CA ALA A 65 -2.91 -6.15 1.50
C ALA A 65 -4.34 -6.68 1.62
N THR A 66 -5.32 -5.90 1.16
CA THR A 66 -6.73 -6.32 1.16
C THR A 66 -6.95 -7.56 0.29
N SER A 67 -6.30 -7.64 -0.87
CA SER A 67 -6.36 -8.83 -1.73
C SER A 67 -5.73 -10.05 -1.06
N LEU A 68 -4.58 -9.88 -0.39
CA LEU A 68 -3.95 -10.97 0.38
C LEU A 68 -4.90 -11.47 1.48
N ALA A 69 -5.54 -10.57 2.22
CA ALA A 69 -6.53 -10.93 3.23
C ALA A 69 -7.71 -11.71 2.62
N LEU A 70 -8.24 -11.25 1.48
CA LEU A 70 -9.33 -11.95 0.76
C LEU A 70 -8.91 -13.36 0.31
N LEU A 71 -7.72 -13.51 -0.26
CA LEU A 71 -7.20 -14.82 -0.69
C LEU A 71 -7.10 -15.79 0.50
N ARG A 72 -6.73 -15.32 1.69
CA ARG A 72 -6.67 -16.11 2.93
C ARG A 72 -8.04 -16.54 3.43
N GLN A 73 -9.08 -15.77 3.13
CA GLN A 73 -10.48 -16.12 3.41
C GLN A 73 -11.08 -17.04 2.34
N GLY A 74 -10.28 -17.56 1.41
CA GLY A 74 -10.72 -18.49 0.36
C GLY A 74 -11.32 -17.82 -0.88
N VAL A 75 -11.32 -16.49 -0.96
CA VAL A 75 -11.66 -15.77 -2.20
C VAL A 75 -10.57 -16.04 -3.23
N THR A 76 -10.93 -16.34 -4.46
CA THR A 76 -9.98 -16.60 -5.54
C THR A 76 -9.93 -15.42 -6.53
N PRO A 77 -8.91 -15.32 -7.39
CA PRO A 77 -8.87 -14.29 -8.43
C PRO A 77 -10.09 -14.30 -9.36
N ASP A 78 -10.76 -15.46 -9.51
CA ASP A 78 -11.94 -15.64 -10.34
C ASP A 78 -13.27 -15.47 -9.58
N SER A 79 -13.22 -15.31 -8.25
CA SER A 79 -14.43 -15.08 -7.44
C SER A 79 -15.11 -13.78 -7.84
N SER A 80 -16.42 -13.82 -8.05
CA SER A 80 -17.22 -12.65 -8.40
C SER A 80 -17.40 -11.73 -7.20
N LEU A 81 -17.08 -10.45 -7.39
CA LEU A 81 -17.31 -9.38 -6.43
C LEU A 81 -18.24 -8.34 -7.03
N SER A 82 -19.13 -7.79 -6.21
CA SER A 82 -20.03 -6.73 -6.64
C SER A 82 -19.33 -5.36 -6.58
N CYS A 83 -19.22 -4.70 -7.73
CA CYS A 83 -18.63 -3.37 -7.92
C CYS A 83 -19.73 -2.37 -8.35
N PRO A 84 -20.65 -1.93 -7.46
CA PRO A 84 -21.63 -0.92 -7.78
C PRO A 84 -20.98 0.45 -8.02
N ALA A 85 -21.66 1.34 -8.74
CA ALA A 85 -21.16 2.70 -8.96
C ALA A 85 -21.01 3.49 -7.64
N GLU A 86 -21.92 3.27 -6.70
CA GLU A 86 -21.96 3.87 -5.37
C GLU A 86 -22.29 2.81 -4.31
N LEU A 87 -21.70 2.93 -3.12
CA LEU A 87 -21.98 2.10 -1.96
C LEU A 87 -22.15 2.99 -0.73
N SER A 88 -23.14 2.72 0.11
CA SER A 88 -23.31 3.40 1.40
C SER A 88 -23.00 2.45 2.54
N VAL A 89 -22.17 2.89 3.50
CA VAL A 89 -21.88 2.19 4.75
C VAL A 89 -22.15 3.18 5.90
N ASP A 90 -23.07 2.84 6.78
CA ASP A 90 -23.47 3.66 7.93
C ASP A 90 -23.76 5.13 7.56
N GLY A 91 -24.43 5.34 6.42
CA GLY A 91 -24.78 6.66 5.90
C GLY A 91 -23.67 7.40 5.15
N ARG A 92 -22.42 6.90 5.18
CA ARG A 92 -21.31 7.45 4.38
C ARG A 92 -21.32 6.84 2.97
N LYS A 93 -21.27 7.69 1.96
CA LYS A 93 -21.17 7.27 0.56
C LYS A 93 -19.73 7.04 0.15
N PHE A 94 -19.52 5.96 -0.56
CA PHE A 94 -18.24 5.62 -1.21
C PHE A 94 -18.48 5.43 -2.71
N ASN A 95 -17.56 5.95 -3.51
CA ASN A 95 -17.63 5.89 -4.96
C ASN A 95 -16.33 5.34 -5.53
N ASN A 96 -16.40 4.82 -6.74
CA ASN A 96 -15.22 4.59 -7.55
C ASN A 96 -14.65 5.93 -8.05
N ALA A 97 -13.43 5.90 -8.60
CA ALA A 97 -12.84 7.10 -9.21
C ALA A 97 -13.76 7.66 -10.31
N SER A 98 -13.75 8.97 -10.53
CA SER A 98 -14.55 9.60 -11.58
C SER A 98 -14.23 9.10 -12.99
N SER A 99 -13.01 8.57 -13.19
CA SER A 99 -12.55 7.94 -14.43
C SER A 99 -12.79 6.42 -14.47
N TYR A 100 -13.52 5.84 -13.50
CA TYR A 100 -13.73 4.40 -13.44
C TYR A 100 -14.51 3.90 -14.66
N PRO A 101 -14.02 2.84 -15.37
CA PRO A 101 -14.66 2.38 -16.60
C PRO A 101 -16.03 1.77 -16.33
N ALA A 102 -17.09 2.27 -16.97
CA ALA A 102 -18.46 1.79 -16.81
C ALA A 102 -18.64 0.30 -17.13
N ALA A 103 -17.80 -0.24 -18.01
CA ALA A 103 -17.81 -1.67 -18.38
C ALA A 103 -17.48 -2.62 -17.22
N PHE A 104 -16.86 -2.12 -16.14
CA PHE A 104 -16.51 -2.90 -14.96
C PHE A 104 -17.40 -2.59 -13.74
N VAL A 105 -18.51 -1.87 -13.95
CA VAL A 105 -19.57 -1.69 -12.95
C VAL A 105 -20.48 -2.92 -12.97
N GLY A 106 -20.77 -3.49 -11.79
CA GLY A 106 -21.56 -4.70 -11.63
C GLY A 106 -20.74 -5.84 -11.03
N ASP A 107 -21.10 -7.06 -11.35
CA ASP A 107 -20.39 -8.23 -10.83
C ASP A 107 -19.18 -8.55 -11.71
N ILE A 108 -17.98 -8.49 -11.11
CA ILE A 108 -16.68 -8.67 -11.78
C ILE A 108 -15.77 -9.58 -10.95
N PRO A 109 -14.86 -10.35 -11.56
CA PRO A 109 -13.91 -11.16 -10.79
C PRO A 109 -12.95 -10.31 -9.98
N LEU A 110 -12.45 -10.85 -8.85
CA LEU A 110 -11.48 -10.16 -7.99
C LEU A 110 -10.30 -9.57 -8.78
N ARG A 111 -9.74 -10.33 -9.75
CA ARG A 111 -8.64 -9.86 -10.58
C ARG A 111 -8.96 -8.58 -11.35
N ASP A 112 -10.19 -8.44 -11.85
CA ASP A 112 -10.63 -7.25 -12.58
C ASP A 112 -10.94 -6.09 -11.59
N ALA A 113 -11.56 -6.40 -10.44
CA ALA A 113 -11.75 -5.43 -9.36
C ALA A 113 -10.41 -4.84 -8.90
N PHE A 114 -9.36 -5.66 -8.80
CA PHE A 114 -8.00 -5.23 -8.48
C PHE A 114 -7.38 -4.42 -9.62
N ALA A 115 -7.39 -4.94 -10.84
CA ALA A 115 -6.79 -4.30 -12.01
C ALA A 115 -7.39 -2.92 -12.33
N GLN A 116 -8.73 -2.79 -12.17
CA GLN A 116 -9.45 -1.54 -12.37
C GLN A 116 -9.55 -0.69 -11.09
N SER A 117 -9.03 -1.20 -9.97
CA SER A 117 -9.07 -0.51 -8.68
C SER A 117 -10.49 -0.16 -8.20
N CYS A 118 -11.46 -1.08 -8.33
CA CYS A 118 -12.82 -0.86 -7.86
C CYS A 118 -12.88 -0.66 -6.34
N ASN A 119 -13.18 0.56 -5.87
CA ASN A 119 -13.30 0.85 -4.45
C ASN A 119 -14.49 0.09 -3.83
N THR A 120 -15.64 0.17 -4.47
CA THR A 120 -16.88 -0.38 -3.94
C THR A 120 -16.86 -1.90 -3.84
N ALA A 121 -16.16 -2.61 -4.74
CA ALA A 121 -15.98 -4.06 -4.63
C ALA A 121 -15.17 -4.43 -3.39
N PHE A 122 -14.04 -3.76 -3.16
CA PHE A 122 -13.23 -4.01 -1.98
C PHE A 122 -13.96 -3.66 -0.68
N ILE A 123 -14.71 -2.56 -0.64
CA ILE A 123 -15.51 -2.18 0.53
C ILE A 123 -16.64 -3.20 0.77
N ASN A 124 -17.27 -3.74 -0.27
CA ASN A 124 -18.31 -4.76 -0.14
C ASN A 124 -17.81 -6.07 0.49
N THR A 125 -16.52 -6.35 0.42
CA THR A 125 -15.92 -7.54 1.05
C THR A 125 -15.52 -7.35 2.51
N ARG A 126 -15.81 -6.22 3.15
CA ARG A 126 -15.46 -5.94 4.55
C ARG A 126 -16.00 -6.96 5.55
N ASP A 127 -17.19 -7.53 5.28
CA ASP A 127 -17.77 -8.56 6.14
C ASP A 127 -17.05 -9.92 5.99
N THR A 128 -16.28 -10.11 4.90
CA THR A 128 -15.45 -11.30 4.65
C THR A 128 -14.06 -11.17 5.27
N VAL A 129 -13.55 -9.94 5.38
CA VAL A 129 -12.21 -9.63 5.92
C VAL A 129 -12.37 -8.78 7.18
N PRO A 130 -12.35 -9.35 8.38
CA PRO A 130 -12.29 -8.60 9.63
C PRO A 130 -11.07 -7.67 9.67
N GLN A 131 -11.15 -6.59 10.45
CA GLN A 131 -10.11 -5.56 10.48
C GLN A 131 -8.75 -6.10 10.97
N ASP A 132 -8.74 -6.99 11.94
CA ASP A 132 -7.55 -7.68 12.45
C ASP A 132 -6.90 -8.58 11.38
N ALA A 133 -7.71 -9.27 10.55
CA ALA A 133 -7.23 -10.05 9.43
C ALA A 133 -6.61 -9.15 8.34
N LEU A 134 -7.17 -7.96 8.11
CA LEU A 134 -6.61 -6.95 7.20
C LEU A 134 -5.26 -6.44 7.72
N ALA A 135 -5.16 -6.11 9.02
CA ALA A 135 -3.93 -5.68 9.66
C ALA A 135 -2.86 -6.77 9.59
N SER A 136 -3.22 -8.03 9.91
CA SER A 136 -2.30 -9.18 9.80
C SER A 136 -1.79 -9.39 8.37
N ALA A 137 -2.63 -9.24 7.35
CA ALA A 137 -2.19 -9.33 5.96
C ALA A 137 -1.23 -8.19 5.57
N ALA A 138 -1.43 -6.99 6.10
CA ALA A 138 -0.52 -5.86 5.90
C ALA A 138 0.84 -6.11 6.57
N GLU A 139 0.86 -6.66 7.80
CA GLU A 139 2.09 -7.03 8.51
C GLU A 139 2.90 -8.08 7.75
N ASP A 140 2.25 -9.06 7.12
CA ASP A 140 2.96 -10.06 6.32
C ASP A 140 3.56 -9.52 5.02
N LEU A 141 3.13 -8.34 4.61
CA LEU A 141 3.76 -7.55 3.57
C LEU A 141 4.82 -6.56 4.11
N GLY A 142 5.02 -6.52 5.44
CA GLY A 142 5.98 -5.63 6.11
C GLY A 142 5.42 -4.26 6.50
N ILE A 143 4.13 -3.98 6.24
CA ILE A 143 3.48 -2.72 6.67
C ILE A 143 3.15 -2.83 8.16
N GLY A 144 3.61 -1.86 8.96
CA GLY A 144 3.44 -1.86 10.42
C GLY A 144 4.52 -2.63 11.19
N VAL A 145 5.40 -3.36 10.50
CA VAL A 145 6.44 -4.18 11.13
C VAL A 145 7.78 -3.43 11.15
N SER A 146 8.22 -3.05 12.35
CA SER A 146 9.49 -2.35 12.52
C SER A 146 10.68 -3.24 12.19
N ALA A 147 11.70 -2.65 11.54
CA ALA A 147 12.99 -3.27 11.27
C ALA A 147 14.13 -2.33 11.66
N SER A 148 15.27 -2.90 12.05
CA SER A 148 16.48 -2.13 12.33
C SER A 148 17.22 -1.88 11.01
N MET A 149 17.25 -0.64 10.57
CA MET A 149 17.93 -0.22 9.33
C MET A 149 19.15 0.65 9.58
N GLY A 150 19.51 0.91 10.86
CA GLY A 150 20.57 1.85 11.23
C GLY A 150 20.19 3.33 11.12
N VAL A 151 19.01 3.64 10.61
CA VAL A 151 18.42 4.98 10.52
C VAL A 151 16.95 4.95 10.94
N PRO A 152 16.39 6.07 11.41
CA PRO A 152 14.95 6.14 11.70
C PRO A 152 14.12 5.92 10.43
N ALA A 153 13.07 5.11 10.55
CA ALA A 153 12.11 4.86 9.48
C ALA A 153 10.71 4.60 10.06
N PHE A 154 9.68 4.96 9.29
CA PHE A 154 8.29 4.66 9.58
C PHE A 154 7.82 3.52 8.66
N PHE A 155 7.41 2.40 9.25
CA PHE A 155 7.01 1.20 8.50
C PHE A 155 5.50 1.09 8.27
N GLY A 156 4.76 2.10 8.68
CA GLY A 156 3.31 2.14 8.54
C GLY A 156 2.58 1.89 9.86
N SER A 157 1.27 2.13 9.81
CA SER A 157 0.32 1.86 10.91
C SER A 157 -1.00 1.43 10.29
N VAL A 158 -1.53 0.30 10.73
CA VAL A 158 -2.84 -0.23 10.34
C VAL A 158 -3.60 -0.51 11.63
N PRO A 159 -4.76 0.12 11.87
CA PRO A 159 -5.60 -0.19 13.04
C PRO A 159 -6.06 -1.66 13.02
N GLU A 160 -6.12 -2.28 14.19
CA GLU A 160 -6.59 -3.67 14.36
C GLU A 160 -8.09 -3.76 14.69
N ASP A 161 -8.69 -2.65 15.11
CA ASP A 161 -10.03 -2.60 15.73
C ASP A 161 -11.01 -1.61 15.07
N ALA A 162 -10.74 -1.17 13.82
CA ALA A 162 -11.65 -0.28 13.11
C ALA A 162 -12.98 -0.99 12.75
N GLU A 163 -14.09 -0.28 12.92
CA GLU A 163 -15.44 -0.78 12.66
C GLU A 163 -16.22 0.14 11.69
N GLY A 164 -17.33 -0.34 11.14
CA GLY A 164 -18.26 0.44 10.34
C GLY A 164 -17.58 1.18 9.18
N THR A 165 -17.79 2.50 9.11
CA THR A 165 -17.20 3.34 8.04
C THR A 165 -15.67 3.43 8.11
N ALA A 166 -15.05 3.27 9.29
CA ALA A 166 -13.60 3.26 9.44
C ALA A 166 -13.01 1.99 8.83
N HIS A 167 -13.59 0.82 9.13
CA HIS A 167 -13.21 -0.44 8.49
C HIS A 167 -13.43 -0.39 6.96
N ALA A 168 -14.57 0.11 6.50
CA ALA A 168 -14.84 0.29 5.06
C ALA A 168 -13.77 1.15 4.38
N ALA A 169 -13.31 2.22 5.01
CA ALA A 169 -12.22 3.05 4.51
C ALA A 169 -10.88 2.30 4.51
N SER A 170 -10.59 1.50 5.54
CA SER A 170 -9.39 0.68 5.65
C SER A 170 -9.26 -0.30 4.48
N MET A 171 -10.37 -0.89 4.00
CA MET A 171 -10.37 -1.83 2.86
C MET A 171 -9.78 -1.24 1.57
N ILE A 172 -9.72 0.08 1.45
CA ILE A 172 -9.20 0.80 0.28
C ILE A 172 -8.01 1.72 0.64
N GLY A 173 -7.35 1.48 1.79
CA GLY A 173 -6.16 2.22 2.20
C GLY A 173 -6.41 3.67 2.57
N GLN A 174 -7.58 3.97 3.12
CA GLN A 174 -7.99 5.26 3.64
C GLN A 174 -8.26 5.18 5.15
N GLY A 175 -8.81 6.25 5.72
CA GLY A 175 -9.07 6.34 7.15
C GLY A 175 -7.78 6.57 7.94
N GLU A 176 -7.49 5.72 8.91
CA GLU A 176 -6.34 5.85 9.82
C GLU A 176 -5.10 5.07 9.36
N ILE A 177 -5.16 4.41 8.20
CA ILE A 177 -4.00 3.72 7.65
C ILE A 177 -2.97 4.73 7.15
N LEU A 178 -1.75 4.62 7.62
CA LEU A 178 -0.62 5.44 7.22
C LEU A 178 0.56 4.55 6.82
N VAL A 179 1.28 4.95 5.78
CA VAL A 179 2.50 4.27 5.31
C VAL A 179 3.55 5.29 4.88
N SER A 180 4.82 4.88 4.89
CA SER A 180 5.88 5.62 4.20
C SER A 180 6.09 5.06 2.78
N PRO A 181 6.75 5.79 1.89
CA PRO A 181 7.22 5.24 0.61
C PRO A 181 8.10 3.99 0.79
N LEU A 182 8.94 3.95 1.82
CA LEU A 182 9.70 2.74 2.18
C LEU A 182 8.79 1.56 2.49
N ALA A 183 7.75 1.75 3.33
CA ALA A 183 6.83 0.68 3.68
C ALA A 183 6.13 0.10 2.44
N LEU A 184 5.75 0.94 1.47
CA LEU A 184 5.17 0.48 0.21
C LEU A 184 6.19 -0.26 -0.67
N ALA A 185 7.45 0.19 -0.70
CA ALA A 185 8.51 -0.50 -1.43
C ALA A 185 8.80 -1.89 -0.81
N VAL A 186 8.78 -2.00 0.52
CA VAL A 186 8.90 -3.28 1.24
C VAL A 186 7.72 -4.20 0.93
N ALA A 187 6.50 -3.67 0.91
CA ALA A 187 5.32 -4.45 0.56
C ALA A 187 5.39 -4.98 -0.88
N ALA A 188 5.81 -4.14 -1.83
CA ALA A 188 6.02 -4.57 -3.22
C ALA A 188 7.11 -5.64 -3.34
N ALA A 189 8.23 -5.49 -2.61
CA ALA A 189 9.30 -6.48 -2.56
C ALA A 189 8.82 -7.81 -1.96
N SER A 190 7.98 -7.76 -0.91
CA SER A 190 7.39 -8.94 -0.26
C SER A 190 6.48 -9.73 -1.21
N VAL A 191 5.68 -9.02 -2.02
CA VAL A 191 4.89 -9.66 -3.09
C VAL A 191 5.82 -10.31 -4.12
N GLY A 192 6.86 -9.61 -4.56
CA GLY A 192 7.81 -10.12 -5.55
C GLY A 192 8.60 -11.34 -5.06
N LYS A 193 8.88 -11.42 -3.75
CA LYS A 193 9.57 -12.54 -3.11
C LYS A 193 8.64 -13.71 -2.79
N GLY A 194 7.36 -13.44 -2.56
CA GLY A 194 6.39 -14.42 -2.07
C GLY A 194 6.44 -14.65 -0.55
N GLU A 195 7.21 -13.84 0.18
CA GLU A 195 7.30 -13.82 1.64
C GLU A 195 7.70 -12.44 2.14
N ARG A 196 7.48 -12.16 3.43
CA ARG A 196 7.84 -10.86 4.00
C ARG A 196 9.33 -10.56 3.85
N VAL A 197 9.62 -9.39 3.29
CA VAL A 197 10.98 -8.85 3.17
C VAL A 197 11.28 -7.97 4.38
N THR A 198 12.45 -8.17 4.98
CA THR A 198 12.98 -7.25 6.01
C THR A 198 13.97 -6.31 5.35
N PRO A 199 13.72 -4.99 5.35
CA PRO A 199 14.63 -4.04 4.70
C PRO A 199 15.96 -3.92 5.46
N LEU A 200 17.04 -3.83 4.70
CA LEU A 200 18.41 -3.64 5.19
C LEU A 200 19.02 -2.42 4.49
N LEU A 201 19.58 -1.49 5.27
CA LEU A 201 20.27 -0.32 4.75
C LEU A 201 21.73 -0.22 5.26
N VAL A 202 21.96 -0.56 6.53
CA VAL A 202 23.29 -0.49 7.19
C VAL A 202 23.59 -1.77 7.93
#